data_bd834ccb3de8fe2446d77dd94b1a9cf7
#
_entry.id   bd834ccb3de8fe2446d77dd94b1a9cf7
#
_cell.length_a   1.000
_cell.length_b   1.000
_cell.length_c   1.000
_cell.angle_alpha   90.00
_cell.angle_beta   90.00
_cell.angle_gamma   90.00
#
_symmetry.space_group_name_H-M   'P 1'
#
loop_
_entity.id
_entity.type
_entity.pdbx_description
1 polymer ?
#
loop_
_entity_poly.entity_id
_entity_poly.type
_entity_poly.pdbx_seq_one_letter_code
_entity_poly.pdbx_strand_id
1 'polypeptide(L)'
;MIRPLDGKSPRIHPSAFVSEAAYIIGDVVIGEGTSIWPGAVIRADYGDIIIGKNCSIQDNAVLHTDDHLELGNNVLMTHGAVAHGGKVGNNVLIGVNAVLLEDTDVGDYVFIGAGAIVRGEVPEKSLVIGVPGQIRPLSKKQAERLQDPTARYVQNGKRFSAQGLGLDLSEFEANV
;
A
#
# COMPACT_ATOMS: atom_id res chain seq x y z
N MET A 1 7.64 -13.85 -3.80
CA MET A 1 6.92 -15.16 -3.88
C MET A 1 5.44 -14.89 -3.79
N ILE A 2 4.62 -15.43 -4.72
CA ILE A 2 3.16 -15.32 -4.73
C ILE A 2 2.58 -16.71 -4.45
N ARG A 3 1.59 -16.84 -3.55
CA ARG A 3 1.03 -18.12 -3.12
C ARG A 3 -0.50 -18.06 -2.97
N PRO A 4 -1.21 -19.07 -3.47
CA PRO A 4 -2.61 -19.29 -3.09
C PRO A 4 -2.70 -19.78 -1.64
N LEU A 5 -3.84 -19.55 -1.01
CA LEU A 5 -4.21 -20.06 0.31
C LEU A 5 -5.71 -20.35 0.33
N ASP A 6 -6.12 -21.54 0.79
CA ASP A 6 -7.52 -21.96 0.95
C ASP A 6 -8.37 -21.76 -0.32
N GLY A 7 -7.78 -22.04 -1.49
CA GLY A 7 -8.44 -21.90 -2.80
C GLY A 7 -8.53 -20.46 -3.32
N LYS A 8 -8.03 -19.46 -2.58
CA LYS A 8 -7.93 -18.06 -3.02
C LYS A 8 -6.52 -17.78 -3.51
N SER A 9 -6.40 -17.17 -4.68
CA SER A 9 -5.12 -16.82 -5.30
C SER A 9 -5.04 -15.31 -5.48
N PRO A 10 -3.88 -14.69 -5.26
CA PRO A 10 -3.70 -13.28 -5.59
C PRO A 10 -4.05 -12.98 -7.05
N ARG A 11 -4.77 -11.87 -7.27
CA ARG A 11 -5.16 -11.34 -8.57
C ARG A 11 -4.41 -10.04 -8.80
N ILE A 12 -3.55 -10.01 -9.79
CA ILE A 12 -2.59 -8.93 -9.97
C ILE A 12 -2.71 -8.39 -11.39
N HIS A 13 -2.84 -7.06 -11.52
CA HIS A 13 -2.87 -6.43 -12.83
C HIS A 13 -1.53 -6.64 -13.56
N PRO A 14 -1.53 -6.99 -14.87
CA PRO A 14 -0.30 -7.32 -15.61
C PRO A 14 0.71 -6.17 -15.72
N SER A 15 0.27 -4.92 -15.54
CA SER A 15 1.18 -3.76 -15.51
C SER A 15 1.78 -3.47 -14.12
N ALA A 16 1.44 -4.25 -13.10
CA ALA A 16 2.05 -4.11 -11.79
C ALA A 16 3.51 -4.58 -11.80
N PHE A 17 4.31 -4.06 -10.89
CA PHE A 17 5.66 -4.55 -10.60
C PHE A 17 5.66 -5.28 -9.27
N VAL A 18 6.13 -6.52 -9.22
CA VAL A 18 6.30 -7.28 -7.97
C VAL A 18 7.75 -7.78 -7.90
N SER A 19 8.47 -7.33 -6.89
CA SER A 19 9.84 -7.78 -6.63
C SER A 19 9.87 -9.28 -6.32
N GLU A 20 10.91 -9.99 -6.76
CA GLU A 20 11.16 -11.40 -6.45
C GLU A 20 11.29 -11.66 -4.95
N ALA A 21 11.72 -10.64 -4.19
CA ALA A 21 11.87 -10.69 -2.74
C ALA A 21 10.60 -10.31 -1.97
N ALA A 22 9.49 -10.00 -2.65
CA ALA A 22 8.19 -9.77 -2.00
C ALA A 22 7.49 -11.10 -1.69
N TYR A 23 6.62 -11.10 -0.65
CA TYR A 23 5.78 -12.23 -0.29
C TYR A 23 4.31 -11.82 -0.30
N ILE A 24 3.50 -12.47 -1.15
CA ILE A 24 2.07 -12.19 -1.32
C ILE A 24 1.30 -13.49 -1.21
N ILE A 25 0.28 -13.56 -0.34
CA ILE A 25 -0.47 -14.80 -0.10
C ILE A 25 -1.95 -14.53 0.16
N GLY A 26 -2.83 -15.38 -0.38
CA GLY A 26 -4.25 -15.43 -0.08
C GLY A 26 -5.09 -14.52 -0.96
N ASP A 27 -6.20 -13.99 -0.42
CA ASP A 27 -7.18 -13.16 -1.15
C ASP A 27 -6.70 -11.71 -1.32
N VAL A 28 -5.79 -11.51 -2.25
CA VAL A 28 -5.17 -10.21 -2.53
C VAL A 28 -5.53 -9.74 -3.93
N VAL A 29 -5.91 -8.47 -4.06
CA VAL A 29 -6.09 -7.78 -5.35
C VAL A 29 -5.06 -6.65 -5.45
N ILE A 30 -4.35 -6.57 -6.58
CA ILE A 30 -3.36 -5.51 -6.86
C ILE A 30 -3.68 -4.85 -8.18
N GLY A 31 -3.96 -3.54 -8.13
CA GLY A 31 -4.39 -2.73 -9.26
C GLY A 31 -3.27 -2.31 -10.21
N GLU A 32 -3.71 -1.69 -11.31
CA GLU A 32 -2.88 -1.19 -12.41
C GLU A 32 -1.73 -0.30 -11.94
N GLY A 33 -0.53 -0.49 -12.48
CA GLY A 33 0.64 0.37 -12.24
C GLY A 33 1.19 0.34 -10.81
N THR A 34 0.64 -0.49 -9.94
CA THR A 34 1.09 -0.64 -8.55
C THR A 34 2.42 -1.36 -8.48
N SER A 35 3.27 -0.97 -7.53
CA SER A 35 4.60 -1.55 -7.33
C SER A 35 4.79 -2.10 -5.92
N ILE A 36 5.23 -3.36 -5.82
CA ILE A 36 5.51 -4.07 -4.59
C ILE A 36 7.02 -4.34 -4.52
N TRP A 37 7.69 -3.75 -3.54
CA TRP A 37 9.13 -3.67 -3.44
C TRP A 37 9.74 -4.78 -2.56
N PRO A 38 11.08 -4.93 -2.53
CA PRO A 38 11.74 -6.02 -1.83
C PRO A 38 11.36 -6.13 -0.35
N GLY A 39 11.09 -7.34 0.13
CA GLY A 39 10.74 -7.61 1.52
C GLY A 39 9.33 -7.19 1.94
N ALA A 40 8.54 -6.59 1.05
CA ALA A 40 7.14 -6.31 1.35
C ALA A 40 6.36 -7.62 1.56
N VAL A 41 5.52 -7.65 2.60
CA VAL A 41 4.68 -8.80 2.94
C VAL A 41 3.21 -8.39 2.86
N ILE A 42 2.43 -9.10 2.05
CA ILE A 42 0.99 -8.93 1.92
C ILE A 42 0.34 -10.28 2.24
N ARG A 43 -0.26 -10.38 3.42
CA ARG A 43 -0.81 -11.64 3.93
C ARG A 43 -2.30 -11.52 4.21
N ALA A 44 -3.10 -12.13 3.35
CA ALA A 44 -4.57 -12.18 3.40
C ALA A 44 -5.03 -13.61 3.72
N ASP A 45 -4.77 -14.04 4.96
CA ASP A 45 -5.06 -15.41 5.42
C ASP A 45 -6.44 -15.52 6.08
N TYR A 46 -6.97 -14.48 6.70
CA TYR A 46 -8.32 -14.44 7.25
C TYR A 46 -9.27 -13.58 6.40
N GLY A 47 -8.90 -12.34 6.15
CA GLY A 47 -9.67 -11.40 5.36
C GLY A 47 -9.13 -11.21 3.93
N ASP A 48 -9.65 -10.21 3.25
CA ASP A 48 -9.17 -9.81 1.92
C ASP A 48 -8.38 -8.51 1.96
N ILE A 49 -7.43 -8.37 1.03
CA ILE A 49 -6.63 -7.15 0.87
C ILE A 49 -6.79 -6.63 -0.55
N ILE A 50 -7.28 -5.39 -0.66
CA ILE A 50 -7.43 -4.71 -1.95
C ILE A 50 -6.45 -3.54 -2.01
N ILE A 51 -5.61 -3.51 -3.03
CA ILE A 51 -4.68 -2.42 -3.31
C ILE A 51 -5.05 -1.81 -4.65
N GLY A 52 -5.41 -0.53 -4.63
CA GLY A 52 -5.83 0.22 -5.81
C GLY A 52 -4.71 0.45 -6.83
N LYS A 53 -4.94 1.38 -7.74
CA LYS A 53 -4.05 1.69 -8.87
C LYS A 53 -2.92 2.62 -8.46
N ASN A 54 -1.78 2.49 -9.16
CA ASN A 54 -0.61 3.36 -8.99
C ASN A 54 -0.09 3.45 -7.56
N CYS A 55 -0.33 2.45 -6.72
CA CYS A 55 0.21 2.41 -5.37
C CYS A 55 1.69 2.01 -5.36
N SER A 56 2.37 2.31 -4.26
CA SER A 56 3.73 1.83 -4.02
C SER A 56 3.87 1.29 -2.61
N ILE A 57 4.05 -0.01 -2.48
CA ILE A 57 4.27 -0.71 -1.21
C ILE A 57 5.77 -0.96 -1.10
N GLN A 58 6.45 -0.13 -0.32
CA GLN A 58 7.91 -0.10 -0.30
C GLN A 58 8.54 -1.20 0.55
N ASP A 59 9.86 -1.21 0.53
CA ASP A 59 10.68 -2.27 1.12
C ASP A 59 10.30 -2.52 2.57
N ASN A 60 10.12 -3.81 2.92
CA ASN A 60 9.77 -4.30 4.25
C ASN A 60 8.43 -3.77 4.81
N ALA A 61 7.56 -3.19 4.00
CA ALA A 61 6.21 -2.84 4.44
C ALA A 61 5.36 -4.11 4.63
N VAL A 62 4.43 -4.07 5.60
CA VAL A 62 3.57 -5.20 5.94
C VAL A 62 2.11 -4.79 5.84
N LEU A 63 1.35 -5.55 5.06
CA LEU A 63 -0.11 -5.47 4.99
C LEU A 63 -0.69 -6.80 5.49
N HIS A 64 -1.51 -6.72 6.51
CA HIS A 64 -2.22 -7.86 7.08
C HIS A 64 -3.61 -7.44 7.56
N THR A 65 -4.54 -8.35 7.62
CA THR A 65 -5.87 -8.10 8.19
C THR A 65 -6.51 -9.40 8.66
N ASP A 66 -7.30 -9.29 9.72
CA ASP A 66 -8.18 -10.37 10.19
C ASP A 66 -9.58 -10.29 9.56
N ASP A 67 -9.94 -9.17 8.87
CA ASP A 67 -11.24 -8.98 8.24
C ASP A 67 -11.07 -8.37 6.82
N HIS A 68 -10.84 -7.06 6.72
CA HIS A 68 -10.72 -6.34 5.45
C HIS A 68 -9.66 -5.25 5.52
N LEU A 69 -8.86 -5.11 4.44
CA LEU A 69 -7.94 -3.99 4.25
C LEU A 69 -8.06 -3.45 2.83
N GLU A 70 -8.40 -2.18 2.70
CA GLU A 70 -8.46 -1.51 1.41
C GLU A 70 -7.51 -0.30 1.36
N LEU A 71 -6.66 -0.27 0.36
CA LEU A 71 -5.90 0.91 -0.04
C LEU A 71 -6.49 1.45 -1.34
N GLY A 72 -6.88 2.72 -1.35
CA GLY A 72 -7.34 3.42 -2.55
C GLY A 72 -6.23 3.60 -3.58
N ASN A 73 -6.40 4.55 -4.49
CA ASN A 73 -5.43 4.81 -5.56
C ASN A 73 -4.33 5.79 -5.11
N ASN A 74 -3.15 5.69 -5.73
CA ASN A 74 -2.02 6.58 -5.46
C ASN A 74 -1.57 6.58 -3.99
N VAL A 75 -1.63 5.43 -3.32
CA VAL A 75 -1.16 5.28 -1.94
C VAL A 75 0.34 4.98 -1.94
N LEU A 76 1.12 5.84 -1.28
CA LEU A 76 2.54 5.65 -1.05
C LEU A 76 2.77 5.13 0.37
N MET A 77 2.90 3.82 0.51
CA MET A 77 3.27 3.18 1.76
C MET A 77 4.79 2.98 1.81
N THR A 78 5.47 3.75 2.66
CA THR A 78 6.93 3.80 2.67
C THR A 78 7.57 2.72 3.53
N HIS A 79 8.91 2.64 3.48
CA HIS A 79 9.71 1.56 4.05
C HIS A 79 9.33 1.19 5.49
N GLY A 80 9.11 -0.11 5.74
CA GLY A 80 8.82 -0.65 7.06
C GLY A 80 7.46 -0.25 7.66
N ALA A 81 6.59 0.46 6.92
CA ALA A 81 5.27 0.81 7.42
C ALA A 81 4.37 -0.44 7.54
N VAL A 82 3.44 -0.42 8.48
CA VAL A 82 2.51 -1.52 8.75
C VAL A 82 1.06 -1.02 8.62
N ALA A 83 0.23 -1.75 7.89
CA ALA A 83 -1.22 -1.57 7.86
C ALA A 83 -1.91 -2.87 8.30
N HIS A 84 -2.67 -2.80 9.41
CA HIS A 84 -3.35 -3.94 9.99
C HIS A 84 -4.87 -3.74 9.98
N GLY A 85 -5.46 -3.92 8.78
CA GLY A 85 -6.89 -3.75 8.56
C GLY A 85 -7.34 -2.31 8.30
N GLY A 86 -8.63 -2.14 8.02
CA GLY A 86 -9.28 -0.85 7.80
C GLY A 86 -9.22 -0.33 6.36
N LYS A 87 -9.37 0.99 6.23
CA LYS A 87 -9.42 1.64 4.91
C LYS A 87 -8.44 2.81 4.82
N VAL A 88 -7.86 2.97 3.66
CA VAL A 88 -7.01 4.11 3.30
C VAL A 88 -7.50 4.70 1.98
N GLY A 89 -7.86 5.96 2.00
CA GLY A 89 -8.34 6.69 0.83
C GLY A 89 -7.27 6.90 -0.25
N ASN A 90 -7.56 7.82 -1.16
CA ASN A 90 -6.70 8.10 -2.31
C ASN A 90 -5.63 9.16 -1.98
N ASN A 91 -4.51 9.13 -2.71
CA ASN A 91 -3.45 10.13 -2.57
C ASN A 91 -2.91 10.25 -1.13
N VAL A 92 -2.73 9.12 -0.47
CA VAL A 92 -2.24 9.05 0.92
C VAL A 92 -0.76 8.69 0.93
N LEU A 93 -0.01 9.37 1.79
CA LEU A 93 1.38 9.01 2.11
C LEU A 93 1.46 8.45 3.53
N ILE A 94 1.89 7.20 3.65
CA ILE A 94 2.16 6.52 4.92
C ILE A 94 3.68 6.53 5.13
N GLY A 95 4.13 7.30 6.13
CA GLY A 95 5.55 7.56 6.40
C GLY A 95 6.31 6.32 6.88
N VAL A 96 7.65 6.40 6.80
CA VAL A 96 8.57 5.32 7.20
C VAL A 96 8.27 4.83 8.61
N ASN A 97 8.12 3.50 8.80
CA ASN A 97 7.79 2.85 10.08
C ASN A 97 6.49 3.35 10.74
N ALA A 98 5.58 3.97 10.02
CA ALA A 98 4.25 4.28 10.54
C ALA A 98 3.41 3.01 10.68
N VAL A 99 2.50 2.99 11.65
CA VAL A 99 1.63 1.84 11.94
C VAL A 99 0.18 2.31 11.92
N LEU A 100 -0.62 1.71 11.06
CA LEU A 100 -2.08 1.79 11.05
C LEU A 100 -2.61 0.55 11.75
N LEU A 101 -3.30 0.77 12.89
CA LEU A 101 -3.90 -0.30 13.68
C LEU A 101 -5.26 -0.71 13.08
N GLU A 102 -5.84 -1.77 13.63
CA GLU A 102 -7.19 -2.23 13.29
C GLU A 102 -8.22 -1.08 13.38
N ASP A 103 -9.27 -1.15 12.59
CA ASP A 103 -10.34 -0.14 12.53
C ASP A 103 -9.88 1.28 12.17
N THR A 104 -8.73 1.40 11.51
CA THR A 104 -8.26 2.69 11.02
C THR A 104 -8.98 3.05 9.70
N ASP A 105 -9.62 4.23 9.64
CA ASP A 105 -10.23 4.79 8.43
C ASP A 105 -9.55 6.12 8.07
N VAL A 106 -8.78 6.10 7.00
CA VAL A 106 -7.99 7.25 6.55
C VAL A 106 -8.61 7.86 5.30
N GLY A 107 -9.01 9.12 5.40
CA GLY A 107 -9.58 9.88 4.27
C GLY A 107 -8.56 10.16 3.16
N ASP A 108 -9.03 10.81 2.11
CA ASP A 108 -8.20 11.20 0.97
C ASP A 108 -7.20 12.32 1.32
N TYR A 109 -6.07 12.35 0.59
CA TYR A 109 -5.04 13.39 0.76
C TYR A 109 -4.49 13.50 2.18
N VAL A 110 -4.27 12.38 2.85
CA VAL A 110 -3.69 12.35 4.19
C VAL A 110 -2.19 12.08 4.13
N PHE A 111 -1.44 12.80 4.97
CA PHE A 111 -0.02 12.59 5.19
C PHE A 111 0.20 12.00 6.59
N ILE A 112 0.57 10.73 6.67
CA ILE A 112 0.96 10.10 7.93
C ILE A 112 2.48 10.21 8.06
N GLY A 113 2.91 10.86 9.13
CA GLY A 113 4.33 11.09 9.40
C GLY A 113 5.07 9.81 9.77
N ALA A 114 6.39 9.80 9.56
CA ALA A 114 7.23 8.68 9.93
C ALA A 114 7.08 8.30 11.41
N GLY A 115 6.98 7.00 11.72
CA GLY A 115 6.84 6.48 13.07
C GLY A 115 5.52 6.80 13.77
N ALA A 116 4.54 7.39 13.09
CA ALA A 116 3.24 7.65 13.70
C ALA A 116 2.45 6.35 13.92
N ILE A 117 1.70 6.27 15.04
CA ILE A 117 0.75 5.18 15.30
C ILE A 117 -0.66 5.73 15.21
N VAL A 118 -1.43 5.19 14.26
CA VAL A 118 -2.76 5.69 13.87
C VAL A 118 -3.84 4.68 14.26
N ARG A 119 -4.95 5.16 14.81
CA ARG A 119 -6.16 4.38 15.10
C ARG A 119 -7.41 5.23 14.89
N GLY A 120 -8.49 4.61 14.41
CA GLY A 120 -9.78 5.27 14.19
C GLY A 120 -9.78 6.20 12.99
N GLU A 121 -10.73 7.14 12.95
CA GLU A 121 -10.94 8.03 11.82
C GLU A 121 -9.86 9.11 11.69
N VAL A 122 -9.32 9.27 10.48
CA VAL A 122 -8.45 10.37 10.07
C VAL A 122 -9.13 11.14 8.96
N PRO A 123 -9.58 12.39 9.19
CA PRO A 123 -10.25 13.21 8.18
C PRO A 123 -9.35 13.44 6.96
N GLU A 124 -9.99 13.62 5.80
CA GLU A 124 -9.29 14.02 4.58
C GLU A 124 -8.43 15.29 4.78
N LYS A 125 -7.39 15.44 3.95
CA LYS A 125 -6.49 16.62 3.95
C LYS A 125 -5.83 16.90 5.30
N SER A 126 -5.47 15.86 6.01
CA SER A 126 -4.86 15.91 7.34
C SER A 126 -3.40 15.45 7.36
N LEU A 127 -2.66 15.93 8.34
CA LEU A 127 -1.38 15.39 8.78
C LEU A 127 -1.57 14.62 10.07
N VAL A 128 -1.01 13.41 10.18
CA VAL A 128 -0.95 12.65 11.43
C VAL A 128 0.50 12.47 11.85
N ILE A 129 0.85 12.83 13.08
CA ILE A 129 2.22 12.67 13.62
C ILE A 129 2.20 12.19 15.07
N GLY A 130 3.22 11.42 15.43
CA GLY A 130 3.50 11.04 16.83
C GLY A 130 2.89 9.73 17.27
N VAL A 131 3.11 9.41 18.55
CA VAL A 131 2.65 8.21 19.26
C VAL A 131 2.03 8.64 20.59
N PRO A 132 0.70 8.58 20.78
CA PRO A 132 -0.31 8.25 19.75
C PRO A 132 -0.39 9.32 18.64
N GLY A 133 -0.91 8.94 17.48
CA GLY A 133 -1.05 9.82 16.31
C GLY A 133 -1.94 11.02 16.59
N GLN A 134 -1.46 12.22 16.32
CA GLN A 134 -2.17 13.49 16.49
C GLN A 134 -2.49 14.08 15.12
N ILE A 135 -3.77 14.39 14.89
CA ILE A 135 -4.25 15.01 13.66
C ILE A 135 -3.93 16.50 13.69
N ARG A 136 -3.38 17.00 12.58
CA ARG A 136 -2.99 18.41 12.38
C ARG A 136 -3.30 18.86 10.96
N PRO A 137 -3.38 20.16 10.68
CA PRO A 137 -3.47 20.67 9.33
C PRO A 137 -2.23 20.33 8.50
N LEU A 138 -2.42 20.06 7.21
CA LEU A 138 -1.32 19.95 6.24
C LEU A 138 -0.66 21.31 6.01
N SER A 139 0.67 21.33 5.91
CA SER A 139 1.38 22.45 5.31
C SER A 139 1.18 22.47 3.78
N LYS A 140 1.35 23.64 3.15
CA LYS A 140 1.26 23.78 1.68
C LYS A 140 2.18 22.76 0.97
N LYS A 141 3.43 22.61 1.44
CA LYS A 141 4.41 21.66 0.87
C LYS A 141 3.95 20.19 0.98
N GLN A 142 3.30 19.81 2.08
CA GLN A 142 2.75 18.46 2.24
C GLN A 142 1.56 18.23 1.31
N ALA A 143 0.64 19.19 1.21
CA ALA A 143 -0.50 19.12 0.30
C ALA A 143 -0.06 19.03 -1.18
N GLU A 144 0.96 19.79 -1.59
CA GLU A 144 1.55 19.69 -2.93
C GLU A 144 2.12 18.29 -3.19
N ARG A 145 2.81 17.70 -2.21
CA ARG A 145 3.37 16.34 -2.35
C ARG A 145 2.31 15.26 -2.52
N LEU A 146 1.11 15.46 -2.00
CA LEU A 146 0.00 14.51 -2.10
C LEU A 146 -0.78 14.60 -3.42
N GLN A 147 -0.48 15.54 -4.31
CA GLN A 147 -1.13 15.61 -5.63
C GLN A 147 -0.77 14.40 -6.50
N ASP A 148 0.45 13.91 -6.38
CA ASP A 148 0.91 12.69 -7.04
C ASP A 148 2.06 12.04 -6.25
N PRO A 149 1.74 11.39 -5.12
CA PRO A 149 2.77 10.87 -4.22
C PRO A 149 3.53 9.69 -4.81
N THR A 150 2.97 9.02 -5.83
CA THR A 150 3.46 7.74 -6.35
C THR A 150 4.04 7.79 -7.76
N ALA A 151 3.89 8.88 -8.53
CA ALA A 151 4.32 8.97 -9.93
C ALA A 151 5.74 8.43 -10.18
N ARG A 152 6.68 8.82 -9.31
CA ARG A 152 8.07 8.35 -9.38
C ARG A 152 8.18 6.82 -9.26
N TYR A 153 7.35 6.19 -8.43
CA TYR A 153 7.41 4.75 -8.18
C TYR A 153 6.74 3.94 -9.28
N VAL A 154 5.67 4.47 -9.88
CA VAL A 154 5.08 3.90 -11.11
C VAL A 154 6.13 3.86 -12.22
N GLN A 155 6.88 4.94 -12.44
CA GLN A 155 7.97 4.96 -13.41
C GLN A 155 9.13 4.02 -13.06
N ASN A 156 9.47 3.93 -11.77
CA ASN A 156 10.48 2.99 -11.31
C ASN A 156 10.06 1.53 -11.55
N GLY A 157 8.81 1.14 -11.24
CA GLY A 157 8.29 -0.19 -11.51
C GLY A 157 8.45 -0.56 -13.00
N LYS A 158 8.01 0.31 -13.90
CA LYS A 158 8.18 0.14 -15.36
C LYS A 158 9.66 -0.02 -15.75
N ARG A 159 10.54 0.81 -15.18
CA ARG A 159 11.99 0.75 -15.45
C ARG A 159 12.61 -0.56 -15.00
N PHE A 160 12.21 -1.08 -13.83
CA PHE A 160 12.70 -2.36 -13.31
C PHE A 160 12.20 -3.53 -14.18
N SER A 161 10.92 -3.56 -14.51
CA SER A 161 10.35 -4.58 -15.42
C SER A 161 11.02 -4.58 -16.79
N ALA A 162 11.32 -3.40 -17.36
CA ALA A 162 12.00 -3.29 -18.64
C ALA A 162 13.46 -3.82 -18.62
N GLN A 163 14.04 -4.01 -17.44
CA GLN A 163 15.35 -4.64 -17.24
C GLN A 163 15.27 -6.13 -16.87
N GLY A 164 14.07 -6.72 -16.94
CA GLY A 164 13.82 -8.12 -16.62
C GLY A 164 13.85 -8.43 -15.12
N LEU A 165 13.67 -7.38 -14.28
CA LEU A 165 13.51 -7.55 -12.83
C LEU A 165 12.04 -7.70 -12.46
N GLY A 166 11.77 -8.41 -11.36
CA GLY A 166 10.42 -8.70 -10.87
C GLY A 166 9.91 -10.07 -11.30
N LEU A 167 8.81 -10.48 -10.68
CA LEU A 167 8.16 -11.76 -10.95
C LEU A 167 7.40 -11.73 -12.28
N ASP A 168 7.35 -12.87 -12.97
CA ASP A 168 6.38 -13.12 -14.01
C ASP A 168 4.97 -13.22 -13.38
N LEU A 169 4.05 -12.39 -13.85
CA LEU A 169 2.70 -12.30 -13.31
C LEU A 169 1.65 -13.04 -14.16
N SER A 170 2.06 -13.69 -15.24
CA SER A 170 1.13 -14.32 -16.21
C SER A 170 0.16 -15.34 -15.60
N GLU A 171 0.54 -16.00 -14.51
CA GLU A 171 -0.34 -16.94 -13.78
C GLU A 171 -1.32 -16.25 -12.82
N PHE A 172 -1.14 -14.95 -12.56
CA PHE A 172 -1.90 -14.18 -11.56
C PHE A 172 -2.66 -12.99 -12.18
N GLU A 173 -2.68 -12.91 -13.51
CA GLU A 173 -3.31 -11.82 -14.24
C GLU A 173 -4.79 -11.69 -13.92
N ALA A 174 -5.23 -10.46 -13.67
CA ALA A 174 -6.62 -10.09 -13.51
C ALA A 174 -6.92 -8.74 -14.14
N ASN A 175 -8.09 -8.61 -14.72
CA ASN A 175 -8.67 -7.33 -15.10
C ASN A 175 -9.22 -6.63 -13.84
N VAL A 176 -8.37 -5.94 -13.09
CA VAL A 176 -8.66 -5.25 -11.83
C VAL A 176 -8.36 -3.77 -11.91
#